data_f071b4c553e64c0fb06d075a62a3b443
#
_entry.id   f071b4c553e64c0fb06d075a62a3b443
#
_cell.length_a   1.000
_cell.length_b   1.000
_cell.length_c   1.000
_cell.angle_alpha   90.00
_cell.angle_beta   90.00
_cell.angle_gamma   90.00
#
_symmetry.space_group_name_H-M   'P 1'
#
loop_
_entity.id
_entity.type
_entity.pdbx_description
1 polymer ?
#
loop_
_entity_poly.entity_id
_entity_poly.type
_entity_poly.pdbx_seq_one_letter_code
_entity_poly.pdbx_strand_id
1 'polypeptide(L)'
;MQFREGTVFDLRSDVFKLVSAMKRLIFAALVTAALPLAACSKDFDNSTVKEFDLSRYLGEWYEVARYNHSFECGMDNTMAQYILQDDGKVVVLNTGWKDGKFKLAEGKAKYPDPADDPGHLRVSFFLFFYSDYNVMMVDENYQISLVGSKAEKYLWILSRTPVPDPDLLDMVLDEAAKRGYDTSKLIWVDQSRNIEALESAD
;
A
#
# COMPACT_ATOMS: atom_id res chain seq x y z
N MET A 1 94.35 -4.83 12.38
CA MET A 1 93.19 -5.71 12.66
C MET A 1 92.10 -4.85 13.13
N GLN A 2 91.15 -4.44 12.17
CA GLN A 2 90.11 -3.47 12.43
C GLN A 2 88.80 -4.23 12.62
N PHE A 3 88.20 -4.09 13.80
CA PHE A 3 86.84 -4.62 14.05
C PHE A 3 85.76 -3.69 13.45
N ARG A 4 84.95 -4.26 12.60
CA ARG A 4 83.75 -3.59 12.06
C ARG A 4 82.69 -3.63 13.14
N GLU A 5 82.20 -2.44 13.53
CA GLU A 5 81.03 -2.30 14.39
C GLU A 5 79.78 -2.78 13.63
N GLY A 6 79.06 -3.71 14.23
CA GLY A 6 77.80 -4.22 13.72
C GLY A 6 76.69 -3.24 14.08
N THR A 7 75.96 -2.81 13.06
CA THR A 7 74.73 -1.99 13.19
C THR A 7 73.71 -2.81 13.94
N VAL A 8 73.37 -2.37 15.17
CA VAL A 8 72.24 -2.93 15.92
C VAL A 8 70.95 -2.52 15.24
N PHE A 9 70.26 -3.47 14.65
CA PHE A 9 68.94 -3.26 14.05
C PHE A 9 67.98 -3.06 15.18
N ASP A 10 67.36 -1.82 15.28
CA ASP A 10 66.34 -1.50 16.27
C ASP A 10 64.98 -2.00 15.81
N LEU A 11 64.73 -3.28 16.04
CA LEU A 11 63.49 -4.00 15.75
C LEU A 11 62.25 -3.31 16.37
N ARG A 12 62.43 -2.54 17.46
CA ARG A 12 61.29 -1.86 18.11
C ARG A 12 60.80 -0.65 17.32
N SER A 13 61.72 0.12 16.73
CA SER A 13 61.35 1.31 15.97
C SER A 13 60.69 0.97 14.64
N ASP A 14 61.12 -0.11 14.00
CA ASP A 14 60.58 -0.53 12.71
C ASP A 14 59.20 -1.21 12.84
N VAL A 15 58.99 -2.00 13.90
CA VAL A 15 57.65 -2.54 14.22
C VAL A 15 56.64 -1.41 14.51
N PHE A 16 57.06 -0.37 15.23
CA PHE A 16 56.19 0.76 15.54
C PHE A 16 55.78 1.57 14.30
N LYS A 17 56.72 1.73 13.35
CA LYS A 17 56.42 2.40 12.06
C LYS A 17 55.48 1.56 11.18
N LEU A 18 55.66 0.23 11.18
CA LEU A 18 54.80 -0.70 10.42
C LEU A 18 53.36 -0.71 10.96
N VAL A 19 53.20 -0.76 12.27
CA VAL A 19 51.88 -0.72 12.93
C VAL A 19 51.19 0.62 12.73
N SER A 20 51.96 1.73 12.74
CA SER A 20 51.39 3.06 12.44
C SER A 20 50.97 3.22 10.99
N ALA A 21 51.74 2.65 10.04
CA ALA A 21 51.38 2.65 8.62
C ALA A 21 50.14 1.80 8.33
N MET A 22 50.02 0.60 8.96
CA MET A 22 48.84 -0.26 8.86
C MET A 22 47.57 0.41 9.43
N LYS A 23 47.68 1.11 10.58
CA LYS A 23 46.54 1.86 11.14
C LYS A 23 46.08 2.98 10.22
N ARG A 24 46.98 3.68 9.53
CA ARG A 24 46.62 4.72 8.55
C ARG A 24 45.96 4.14 7.29
N LEU A 25 46.41 2.94 6.82
CA LEU A 25 45.79 2.24 5.70
C LEU A 25 44.39 1.70 6.01
N ILE A 26 44.18 1.19 7.24
CA ILE A 26 42.87 0.72 7.70
C ILE A 26 41.89 1.89 7.87
N PHE A 27 42.36 3.05 8.35
CA PHE A 27 41.52 4.24 8.48
C PHE A 27 41.14 4.87 7.12
N ALA A 28 42.02 4.79 6.12
CA ALA A 28 41.74 5.26 4.76
C ALA A 28 40.75 4.33 4.01
N ALA A 29 40.80 3.01 4.29
CA ALA A 29 39.90 2.04 3.67
C ALA A 29 38.46 2.05 4.26
N LEU A 30 38.28 2.55 5.50
CA LEU A 30 36.95 2.64 6.13
C LEU A 30 36.16 3.91 5.74
N VAL A 31 36.81 4.89 5.12
CA VAL A 31 36.15 6.17 4.75
C VAL A 31 35.53 6.13 3.34
N THR A 32 35.88 5.14 2.50
CA THR A 32 35.41 5.06 1.12
C THR A 32 34.21 4.12 0.89
N ALA A 33 33.62 3.52 1.93
CA ALA A 33 32.49 2.59 1.80
C ALA A 33 31.16 3.12 2.36
N ALA A 34 31.06 4.40 2.69
CA ALA A 34 29.81 5.06 2.95
C ALA A 34 29.30 5.76 1.67
N LEU A 35 29.09 4.97 0.61
CA LEU A 35 28.08 5.37 -0.38
C LEU A 35 26.75 5.39 0.39
N PRO A 36 26.03 6.53 0.45
CA PRO A 36 24.66 6.45 0.85
C PRO A 36 23.99 5.56 -0.19
N LEU A 37 23.56 4.36 0.20
CA LEU A 37 22.38 3.80 -0.43
C LEU A 37 21.30 4.87 -0.17
N ALA A 38 21.12 5.79 -1.10
CA ALA A 38 19.85 6.43 -1.28
C ALA A 38 18.90 5.27 -1.55
N ALA A 39 18.34 4.68 -0.49
CA ALA A 39 17.09 3.97 -0.60
C ALA A 39 16.18 5.02 -1.24
N CYS A 40 15.96 4.90 -2.53
CA CYS A 40 14.87 5.55 -3.20
C CYS A 40 13.64 4.95 -2.51
N SER A 41 13.19 5.58 -1.42
CA SER A 41 11.84 5.36 -0.93
C SER A 41 11.00 5.80 -2.12
N LYS A 42 10.42 4.84 -2.80
CA LYS A 42 9.48 5.13 -3.87
C LYS A 42 8.32 5.82 -3.16
N ASP A 43 8.29 7.15 -3.25
CA ASP A 43 7.19 7.92 -2.68
C ASP A 43 5.94 7.48 -3.45
N PHE A 44 4.97 6.95 -2.73
CA PHE A 44 3.65 6.64 -3.28
C PHE A 44 2.74 7.86 -3.12
N ASP A 45 1.89 8.10 -4.13
CA ASP A 45 0.90 9.16 -4.12
C ASP A 45 -0.47 8.62 -3.73
N ASN A 46 -0.93 8.96 -2.54
CA ASN A 46 -2.25 8.63 -2.03
C ASN A 46 -3.21 9.82 -2.01
N SER A 47 -2.92 10.85 -2.79
CA SER A 47 -3.82 12.00 -2.93
C SER A 47 -5.16 11.58 -3.49
N THR A 48 -6.20 12.23 -3.01
CA THR A 48 -7.59 11.95 -3.37
C THR A 48 -7.99 12.65 -4.67
N VAL A 49 -9.06 12.17 -5.29
CA VAL A 49 -9.72 12.87 -6.40
C VAL A 49 -10.21 14.26 -5.96
N LYS A 50 -10.17 15.22 -6.89
CA LYS A 50 -10.60 16.61 -6.63
C LYS A 50 -12.09 16.83 -6.83
N GLU A 51 -12.74 15.94 -7.55
CA GLU A 51 -14.18 15.92 -7.76
C GLU A 51 -14.73 14.57 -7.31
N PHE A 52 -15.69 14.58 -6.41
CA PHE A 52 -16.27 13.37 -5.86
C PHE A 52 -17.71 13.62 -5.41
N ASP A 53 -18.60 12.78 -5.92
CA ASP A 53 -20.01 12.76 -5.51
C ASP A 53 -20.28 11.51 -4.68
N LEU A 54 -20.40 11.69 -3.37
CA LEU A 54 -20.69 10.61 -2.45
C LEU A 54 -21.98 9.88 -2.81
N SER A 55 -23.02 10.60 -3.31
CA SER A 55 -24.30 9.97 -3.64
C SER A 55 -24.17 8.94 -4.77
N ARG A 56 -23.27 9.18 -5.72
CA ARG A 56 -22.95 8.25 -6.81
C ARG A 56 -22.05 7.11 -6.35
N TYR A 57 -21.28 7.32 -5.27
CA TYR A 57 -20.37 6.31 -4.73
C TYR A 57 -21.08 5.31 -3.81
N LEU A 58 -22.27 5.65 -3.29
CA LEU A 58 -23.08 4.75 -2.48
C LEU A 58 -23.47 3.47 -3.23
N GLY A 59 -23.96 2.46 -2.49
CA GLY A 59 -24.34 1.16 -3.03
C GLY A 59 -23.22 0.15 -2.98
N GLU A 60 -23.24 -0.82 -3.87
CA GLU A 60 -22.38 -2.00 -3.85
C GLU A 60 -21.13 -1.81 -4.69
N TRP A 61 -20.02 -2.36 -4.19
CA TRP A 61 -18.72 -2.40 -4.83
C TRP A 61 -18.08 -3.78 -4.60
N TYR A 62 -17.80 -4.49 -5.68
CA TYR A 62 -17.03 -5.74 -5.65
C TYR A 62 -15.55 -5.44 -5.57
N GLU A 63 -14.85 -6.12 -4.69
CA GLU A 63 -13.40 -6.00 -4.57
C GLU A 63 -12.72 -6.89 -5.61
N VAL A 64 -12.18 -6.28 -6.65
CA VAL A 64 -11.52 -6.99 -7.76
C VAL A 64 -10.10 -7.40 -7.39
N ALA A 65 -9.37 -6.50 -6.74
CA ALA A 65 -8.01 -6.76 -6.29
C ALA A 65 -7.66 -5.93 -5.07
N ARG A 66 -6.69 -6.40 -4.28
CA ARG A 66 -6.18 -5.70 -3.11
C ARG A 66 -4.71 -6.00 -2.85
N TYR A 67 -4.07 -5.19 -2.04
CA TYR A 67 -2.87 -5.60 -1.35
C TYR A 67 -3.19 -6.54 -0.19
N ASN A 68 -2.25 -7.45 0.12
CA ASN A 68 -2.45 -8.39 1.23
C ASN A 68 -2.37 -7.67 2.58
N HIS A 69 -3.44 -7.75 3.34
CA HIS A 69 -3.51 -7.23 4.71
C HIS A 69 -4.27 -8.18 5.63
N SER A 70 -4.00 -8.08 6.93
CA SER A 70 -4.37 -9.11 7.90
C SER A 70 -5.87 -9.33 8.10
N PHE A 71 -6.71 -8.30 7.90
CA PHE A 71 -8.15 -8.42 8.17
C PHE A 71 -8.94 -9.09 7.03
N GLU A 72 -8.43 -9.07 5.79
CA GLU A 72 -9.06 -9.75 4.63
C GLU A 72 -8.23 -10.93 4.11
N CYS A 73 -7.14 -11.28 4.80
CA CYS A 73 -6.28 -12.38 4.39
C CYS A 73 -7.09 -13.69 4.26
N GLY A 74 -7.04 -14.31 3.07
CA GLY A 74 -7.75 -15.55 2.75
C GLY A 74 -9.26 -15.38 2.57
N MET A 75 -9.75 -14.16 2.38
CA MET A 75 -11.14 -13.91 1.99
C MET A 75 -11.27 -13.88 0.46
N ASP A 76 -12.36 -14.44 -0.02
CA ASP A 76 -12.83 -14.39 -1.40
C ASP A 76 -14.25 -13.81 -1.48
N ASN A 77 -14.72 -13.50 -2.68
CA ASN A 77 -16.06 -12.97 -2.95
C ASN A 77 -16.38 -11.74 -2.07
N THR A 78 -15.36 -10.91 -1.86
CA THR A 78 -15.48 -9.73 -1.01
C THR A 78 -16.22 -8.60 -1.74
N MET A 79 -17.08 -7.93 -0.99
CA MET A 79 -17.90 -6.81 -1.45
C MET A 79 -18.06 -5.79 -0.33
N ALA A 80 -18.08 -4.52 -0.68
CA ALA A 80 -18.44 -3.43 0.22
C ALA A 80 -19.76 -2.80 -0.22
N GLN A 81 -20.65 -2.50 0.73
CA GLN A 81 -21.88 -1.75 0.49
C GLN A 81 -21.89 -0.50 1.36
N TYR A 82 -22.11 0.65 0.73
CA TYR A 82 -22.18 1.96 1.39
C TYR A 82 -23.62 2.44 1.40
N ILE A 83 -24.18 2.66 2.60
CA ILE A 83 -25.59 2.98 2.81
C ILE A 83 -25.69 4.31 3.56
N LEU A 84 -26.25 5.32 2.91
CA LEU A 84 -26.58 6.59 3.58
C LEU A 84 -27.79 6.40 4.47
N GLN A 85 -27.67 6.81 5.71
CA GLN A 85 -28.75 6.80 6.70
C GLN A 85 -29.47 8.14 6.72
N ASP A 86 -30.71 8.17 7.24
CA ASP A 86 -31.51 9.37 7.37
C ASP A 86 -30.86 10.48 8.22
N ASP A 87 -29.96 10.09 9.13
CA ASP A 87 -29.19 11.02 9.96
C ASP A 87 -27.90 11.53 9.29
N GLY A 88 -27.70 11.22 8.00
CA GLY A 88 -26.56 11.64 7.19
C GLY A 88 -25.27 10.84 7.42
N LYS A 89 -25.30 9.78 8.23
CA LYS A 89 -24.17 8.87 8.38
C LYS A 89 -24.14 7.83 7.28
N VAL A 90 -22.96 7.33 6.96
CA VAL A 90 -22.79 6.23 6.02
C VAL A 90 -22.43 4.96 6.80
N VAL A 91 -23.27 3.94 6.68
CA VAL A 91 -22.99 2.58 7.13
C VAL A 91 -22.21 1.88 6.03
N VAL A 92 -21.20 1.10 6.41
CA VAL A 92 -20.38 0.30 5.50
C VAL A 92 -20.54 -1.17 5.89
N LEU A 93 -21.05 -1.97 4.98
CA LEU A 93 -21.13 -3.43 5.15
C LEU A 93 -20.08 -4.08 4.26
N ASN A 94 -19.07 -4.70 4.88
CA ASN A 94 -18.11 -5.53 4.16
C ASN A 94 -18.54 -6.98 4.30
N THR A 95 -18.70 -7.67 3.19
CA THR A 95 -19.04 -9.09 3.13
C THR A 95 -17.95 -9.86 2.39
N GLY A 96 -17.95 -11.18 2.55
CA GLY A 96 -17.06 -12.07 1.84
C GLY A 96 -17.11 -13.48 2.43
N TRP A 97 -16.28 -14.36 1.92
CA TRP A 97 -16.19 -15.74 2.38
C TRP A 97 -14.76 -16.04 2.84
N LYS A 98 -14.64 -16.79 3.91
CA LYS A 98 -13.35 -17.30 4.40
C LYS A 98 -13.52 -18.73 4.88
N ASP A 99 -12.70 -19.64 4.34
CA ASP A 99 -12.78 -21.08 4.67
C ASP A 99 -14.20 -21.64 4.50
N GLY A 100 -14.88 -21.25 3.41
CA GLY A 100 -16.25 -21.66 3.08
C GLY A 100 -17.33 -21.07 3.99
N LYS A 101 -17.01 -20.09 4.84
CA LYS A 101 -17.96 -19.44 5.76
C LYS A 101 -18.17 -17.98 5.37
N PHE A 102 -19.43 -17.59 5.25
CA PHE A 102 -19.80 -16.19 5.04
C PHE A 102 -19.37 -15.33 6.24
N LYS A 103 -18.85 -14.16 5.92
CA LYS A 103 -18.41 -13.14 6.88
C LYS A 103 -19.11 -11.82 6.55
N LEU A 104 -19.51 -11.12 7.60
CA LEU A 104 -20.06 -9.78 7.53
C LEU A 104 -19.38 -8.94 8.60
N ALA A 105 -18.90 -7.77 8.21
CA ALA A 105 -18.42 -6.74 9.12
C ALA A 105 -19.19 -5.44 8.84
N GLU A 106 -19.82 -4.91 9.89
CA GLU A 106 -20.48 -3.62 9.84
C GLU A 106 -19.54 -2.53 10.36
N GLY A 107 -19.40 -1.48 9.60
CA GLY A 107 -18.64 -0.30 9.92
C GLY A 107 -19.41 0.97 9.64
N LYS A 108 -18.75 2.08 9.82
CA LYS A 108 -19.29 3.42 9.55
C LYS A 108 -18.23 4.27 8.88
N ALA A 109 -18.68 5.12 7.94
CA ALA A 109 -17.83 6.12 7.32
C ALA A 109 -18.23 7.53 7.78
N LYS A 110 -17.22 8.39 7.87
CA LYS A 110 -17.35 9.83 8.03
C LYS A 110 -16.81 10.50 6.77
N TYR A 111 -17.39 11.63 6.46
CA TYR A 111 -16.98 12.50 5.36
C TYR A 111 -16.55 13.84 5.95
N PRO A 112 -15.27 13.95 6.39
CA PRO A 112 -14.86 15.03 7.28
C PRO A 112 -14.76 16.38 6.58
N ASP A 113 -14.35 16.40 5.32
CA ASP A 113 -14.06 17.65 4.60
C ASP A 113 -14.47 17.52 3.12
N PRO A 114 -15.77 17.53 2.82
CA PRO A 114 -16.24 17.38 1.45
C PRO A 114 -15.92 18.58 0.53
N ALA A 115 -15.56 19.72 1.10
CA ALA A 115 -15.28 20.92 0.31
C ALA A 115 -13.82 20.99 -0.13
N ASP A 116 -12.88 20.70 0.77
CA ASP A 116 -11.44 20.84 0.49
C ASP A 116 -10.76 19.52 0.11
N ASP A 117 -11.29 18.38 0.61
CA ASP A 117 -10.80 17.04 0.27
C ASP A 117 -11.94 16.05 -0.01
N PRO A 118 -12.63 16.22 -1.16
CA PRO A 118 -13.86 15.49 -1.46
C PRO A 118 -13.66 13.97 -1.62
N GLY A 119 -12.48 13.49 -1.97
CA GLY A 119 -12.17 12.06 -2.05
C GLY A 119 -11.76 11.40 -0.74
N HIS A 120 -11.67 12.17 0.36
CA HIS A 120 -11.23 11.66 1.65
C HIS A 120 -12.39 11.30 2.56
N LEU A 121 -12.53 10.01 2.85
CA LEU A 121 -13.41 9.49 3.88
C LEU A 121 -12.58 8.89 5.03
N ARG A 122 -13.25 8.65 6.14
CA ARG A 122 -12.67 7.89 7.25
C ARG A 122 -13.63 6.77 7.63
N VAL A 123 -13.12 5.53 7.66
CA VAL A 123 -13.91 4.33 7.95
C VAL A 123 -13.49 3.69 9.26
N SER A 124 -14.46 3.12 9.97
CA SER A 124 -14.24 2.41 11.23
C SER A 124 -15.11 1.15 11.27
N PHE A 125 -14.47 0.02 11.55
CA PHE A 125 -15.12 -1.27 11.85
C PHE A 125 -15.01 -1.66 13.32
N PHE A 126 -14.38 -0.81 14.14
CA PHE A 126 -14.24 -1.10 15.57
C PHE A 126 -14.30 0.18 16.41
N LEU A 127 -15.38 0.34 17.15
CA LEU A 127 -15.64 1.46 18.08
C LEU A 127 -15.41 2.85 17.43
N PHE A 128 -14.34 3.55 17.85
CA PHE A 128 -13.99 4.90 17.40
C PHE A 128 -12.65 4.98 16.68
N PHE A 129 -12.06 3.84 16.34
CA PHE A 129 -10.79 3.79 15.59
C PHE A 129 -11.09 3.94 14.09
N TYR A 130 -10.83 5.14 13.57
CA TYR A 130 -11.01 5.47 12.17
C TYR A 130 -9.70 5.39 11.40
N SER A 131 -9.75 4.74 10.25
CA SER A 131 -8.67 4.73 9.26
C SER A 131 -9.01 5.63 8.09
N ASP A 132 -7.99 6.21 7.46
CA ASP A 132 -8.18 6.97 6.24
C ASP A 132 -8.61 6.03 5.09
N TYR A 133 -9.53 6.50 4.30
CA TYR A 133 -10.06 5.86 3.11
C TYR A 133 -10.04 6.92 2.00
N ASN A 134 -9.03 6.80 1.14
CA ASN A 134 -8.75 7.77 0.10
C ASN A 134 -9.24 7.22 -1.24
N VAL A 135 -10.29 7.82 -1.79
CA VAL A 135 -10.67 7.58 -3.18
C VAL A 135 -9.65 8.31 -4.05
N MET A 136 -8.69 7.57 -4.59
CA MET A 136 -7.58 8.11 -5.37
C MET A 136 -7.93 8.26 -6.84
N MET A 137 -8.84 7.42 -7.32
CA MET A 137 -9.42 7.47 -8.65
C MET A 137 -10.83 6.89 -8.60
N VAL A 138 -11.73 7.47 -9.38
CA VAL A 138 -13.02 6.90 -9.78
C VAL A 138 -13.28 7.36 -11.20
N ASP A 139 -13.79 6.48 -12.07
CA ASP A 139 -14.14 6.85 -13.44
C ASP A 139 -15.37 7.75 -13.49
N GLU A 140 -15.58 8.42 -14.61
CA GLU A 140 -16.69 9.37 -14.81
C GLU A 140 -18.06 8.77 -14.57
N ASN A 141 -18.22 7.46 -14.79
CA ASN A 141 -19.48 6.73 -14.61
C ASN A 141 -19.59 6.05 -13.26
N TYR A 142 -18.55 6.15 -12.39
CA TYR A 142 -18.50 5.47 -11.08
C TYR A 142 -18.61 3.95 -11.19
N GLN A 143 -17.96 3.35 -12.19
CA GLN A 143 -17.96 1.90 -12.41
C GLN A 143 -16.73 1.22 -11.80
N ILE A 144 -15.59 1.92 -11.73
CA ILE A 144 -14.36 1.40 -11.13
C ILE A 144 -13.72 2.45 -10.23
N SER A 145 -13.05 2.02 -9.16
CA SER A 145 -12.41 2.92 -8.21
C SER A 145 -11.09 2.35 -7.70
N LEU A 146 -10.08 3.22 -7.57
CA LEU A 146 -8.84 2.94 -6.86
C LEU A 146 -8.90 3.57 -5.48
N VAL A 147 -8.75 2.76 -4.46
CA VAL A 147 -8.83 3.18 -3.06
C VAL A 147 -7.55 2.87 -2.35
N GLY A 148 -7.07 3.82 -1.59
CA GLY A 148 -5.90 3.67 -0.74
C GLY A 148 -6.13 4.19 0.66
N SER A 149 -5.03 4.27 1.41
CA SER A 149 -5.02 4.82 2.76
C SER A 149 -3.73 5.61 2.97
N LYS A 150 -3.54 6.17 4.16
CA LYS A 150 -2.30 6.87 4.52
C LYS A 150 -1.05 5.98 4.43
N ALA A 151 -1.21 4.66 4.55
CA ALA A 151 -0.10 3.71 4.44
C ALA A 151 -0.14 2.97 3.11
N GLU A 152 1.01 2.91 2.40
CA GLU A 152 1.20 2.24 1.11
C GLU A 152 0.67 0.78 1.07
N LYS A 153 0.74 0.09 2.20
CA LYS A 153 0.29 -1.32 2.33
C LYS A 153 -1.20 -1.55 2.14
N TYR A 154 -1.99 -0.49 2.00
CA TYR A 154 -3.43 -0.57 1.79
C TYR A 154 -3.77 -0.03 0.41
N LEU A 155 -4.24 -0.92 -0.45
CA LEU A 155 -4.69 -0.62 -1.79
C LEU A 155 -5.81 -1.58 -2.18
N TRP A 156 -6.87 -1.05 -2.78
CA TRP A 156 -8.00 -1.81 -3.31
C TRP A 156 -8.40 -1.29 -4.69
N ILE A 157 -8.80 -2.22 -5.54
CA ILE A 157 -9.50 -1.94 -6.80
C ILE A 157 -10.94 -2.43 -6.60
N LEU A 158 -11.87 -1.53 -6.69
CA LEU A 158 -13.30 -1.78 -6.53
C LEU A 158 -14.03 -1.59 -7.86
N SER A 159 -15.01 -2.44 -8.14
CA SER A 159 -15.83 -2.37 -9.36
C SER A 159 -17.32 -2.53 -9.03
N ARG A 160 -18.19 -1.95 -9.86
CA ARG A 160 -19.65 -2.17 -9.77
C ARG A 160 -20.08 -3.54 -10.24
N THR A 161 -19.21 -4.25 -10.91
CA THR A 161 -19.46 -5.63 -11.38
C THR A 161 -18.34 -6.55 -10.88
N PRO A 162 -18.62 -7.83 -10.60
CA PRO A 162 -17.60 -8.77 -10.15
C PRO A 162 -16.53 -9.04 -11.22
N VAL A 163 -16.86 -8.80 -12.50
CA VAL A 163 -15.92 -8.81 -13.64
C VAL A 163 -15.96 -7.42 -14.26
N PRO A 164 -14.97 -6.56 -14.00
CA PRO A 164 -14.93 -5.21 -14.56
C PRO A 164 -14.69 -5.23 -16.06
N ASP A 165 -15.07 -4.14 -16.72
CA ASP A 165 -14.69 -3.88 -18.10
C ASP A 165 -13.15 -3.86 -18.20
N PRO A 166 -12.54 -4.55 -19.19
CA PRO A 166 -11.09 -4.63 -19.34
C PRO A 166 -10.41 -3.26 -19.52
N ASP A 167 -11.01 -2.33 -20.25
CA ASP A 167 -10.44 -1.00 -20.48
C ASP A 167 -10.42 -0.18 -19.18
N LEU A 168 -11.47 -0.31 -18.35
CA LEU A 168 -11.52 0.32 -17.02
C LEU A 168 -10.50 -0.32 -16.08
N LEU A 169 -10.32 -1.63 -16.17
CA LEU A 169 -9.32 -2.32 -15.34
C LEU A 169 -7.90 -1.90 -15.70
N ASP A 170 -7.57 -1.82 -16.96
CA ASP A 170 -6.27 -1.34 -17.43
C ASP A 170 -6.01 0.10 -16.97
N MET A 171 -7.01 0.98 -17.11
CA MET A 171 -6.93 2.36 -16.67
C MET A 171 -6.63 2.50 -15.16
N VAL A 172 -7.28 1.72 -14.30
CA VAL A 172 -7.06 1.79 -12.84
C VAL A 172 -5.71 1.19 -12.45
N LEU A 173 -5.23 0.16 -13.15
CA LEU A 173 -3.90 -0.42 -12.94
C LEU A 173 -2.79 0.56 -13.34
N ASP A 174 -2.95 1.23 -14.46
CA ASP A 174 -2.02 2.28 -14.91
C ASP A 174 -1.97 3.44 -13.91
N GLU A 175 -3.12 3.89 -13.40
CA GLU A 175 -3.15 4.94 -12.38
C GLU A 175 -2.47 4.49 -11.08
N ALA A 176 -2.69 3.26 -10.63
CA ALA A 176 -2.00 2.71 -9.46
C ALA A 176 -0.47 2.69 -9.65
N ALA A 177 -0.01 2.22 -10.82
CA ALA A 177 1.42 2.18 -11.16
C ALA A 177 2.03 3.58 -11.23
N LYS A 178 1.35 4.54 -11.85
CA LYS A 178 1.75 5.95 -11.96
C LYS A 178 1.89 6.59 -10.57
N ARG A 179 1.02 6.25 -9.64
CA ARG A 179 1.07 6.69 -8.23
C ARG A 179 2.16 6.01 -7.40
N GLY A 180 2.93 5.11 -8.00
CA GLY A 180 4.05 4.44 -7.33
C GLY A 180 3.70 3.11 -6.68
N TYR A 181 2.47 2.64 -6.76
CA TYR A 181 2.10 1.31 -6.26
C TYR A 181 2.64 0.20 -7.16
N ASP A 182 3.08 -0.88 -6.53
CA ASP A 182 3.58 -2.07 -7.23
C ASP A 182 2.41 -3.02 -7.54
N THR A 183 1.84 -2.90 -8.73
CA THR A 183 0.67 -3.69 -9.15
C THR A 183 0.92 -5.19 -9.17
N SER A 184 2.19 -5.65 -9.18
CA SER A 184 2.53 -7.07 -9.09
C SER A 184 2.24 -7.68 -7.71
N LYS A 185 2.03 -6.84 -6.68
CA LYS A 185 1.65 -7.26 -5.31
C LYS A 185 0.14 -7.40 -5.12
N LEU A 186 -0.66 -7.06 -6.11
CA LEU A 186 -2.10 -7.21 -6.04
C LEU A 186 -2.49 -8.69 -5.97
N ILE A 187 -3.36 -9.00 -5.04
CA ILE A 187 -4.08 -10.27 -4.96
C ILE A 187 -5.40 -10.07 -5.69
N TRP A 188 -5.62 -10.87 -6.72
CA TRP A 188 -6.90 -10.91 -7.43
C TRP A 188 -7.91 -11.71 -6.60
N VAL A 189 -9.06 -11.11 -6.36
CA VAL A 189 -10.10 -11.71 -5.52
C VAL A 189 -11.00 -12.58 -6.40
N ASP A 190 -11.18 -13.85 -6.00
CA ASP A 190 -12.16 -14.71 -6.63
C ASP A 190 -13.57 -14.17 -6.36
N GLN A 191 -14.34 -13.93 -7.43
CA GLN A 191 -15.71 -13.43 -7.40
C GLN A 191 -16.73 -14.43 -7.94
N SER A 192 -16.35 -15.69 -8.05
CA SER A 192 -17.18 -16.74 -8.70
C SER A 192 -18.58 -16.87 -8.09
N ARG A 193 -18.71 -16.79 -6.75
CA ARG A 193 -20.00 -16.87 -6.05
C ARG A 193 -20.89 -15.68 -6.32
N ASN A 194 -20.31 -14.48 -6.44
CA ASN A 194 -21.06 -13.26 -6.76
C ASN A 194 -21.52 -13.29 -8.22
N ILE A 195 -20.72 -13.84 -9.13
CA ILE A 195 -21.10 -14.06 -10.54
C ILE A 195 -22.27 -15.03 -10.62
N GLU A 196 -22.16 -16.21 -9.99
CA GLU A 196 -23.24 -17.22 -9.94
C GLU A 196 -24.53 -16.68 -9.36
N ALA A 197 -24.44 -15.83 -8.30
CA ALA A 197 -25.61 -15.20 -7.70
C ALA A 197 -26.32 -14.23 -8.64
N LEU A 198 -25.56 -13.44 -9.41
CA LEU A 198 -26.14 -12.52 -10.42
C LEU A 198 -26.78 -13.30 -11.56
N GLU A 199 -26.13 -14.33 -12.12
CA GLU A 199 -26.66 -15.16 -13.19
C GLU A 199 -27.95 -15.90 -12.80
N SER A 200 -28.12 -16.22 -11.50
CA SER A 200 -29.31 -16.90 -11.00
C SER A 200 -30.47 -15.96 -10.69
N ALA A 201 -30.24 -14.65 -10.73
CA ALA A 201 -31.25 -13.62 -10.45
C ALA A 201 -31.94 -13.08 -11.72
N ASP A 202 -31.35 -13.34 -12.91
CA ASP A 202 -31.87 -12.99 -14.23
C ASP A 202 -32.78 -14.12 -14.80
#